data_3181d442da5fd181097dd189972638e4
#
_entry.id   3181d442da5fd181097dd189972638e4
#
_cell.length_a   1.000
_cell.length_b   1.000
_cell.length_c   1.000
_cell.angle_alpha   90.00
_cell.angle_beta   90.00
_cell.angle_gamma   90.00
#
_symmetry.space_group_name_H-M   'P 1'
#
loop_
_entity.id
_entity.type
_entity.pdbx_description
1 polymer ?
#
loop_
_entity_poly.entity_id
_entity_poly.type
_entity_poly.pdbx_seq_one_letter_code
_entity_poly.pdbx_strand_id
1 'polypeptide(L)'
;MNTAVGVALTGAQLFNGLSGEFTDAVEFEKCTLDQCLTHPTPYGEYHYHSWSPCINRSSKTTTPGKCKDDESCMKNPVEYGRNLGWTDTSNWGGIVGVAKDGHIIYGPYNENGELWSCDDHDICNGRFFKDGSYGYVSTTTHPYLVGCWGPGP
;
A
#
# COMPACT_ATOMS: atom_id res chain seq x y z
N MET A 1 14.81 -11.93 -2.91
CA MET A 1 15.13 -10.74 -3.73
C MET A 1 14.29 -9.60 -3.19
N ASN A 2 14.93 -8.61 -2.64
CA ASN A 2 14.28 -7.41 -2.13
C ASN A 2 13.74 -6.63 -3.32
N THR A 3 12.46 -6.66 -3.58
CA THR A 3 11.90 -6.13 -4.82
C THR A 3 11.04 -4.93 -4.52
N ALA A 4 11.70 -3.76 -4.41
CA ALA A 4 10.98 -2.52 -4.54
C ALA A 4 10.23 -2.53 -5.88
N VAL A 5 8.93 -2.33 -5.84
CA VAL A 5 8.07 -2.24 -7.04
C VAL A 5 7.80 -0.80 -7.42
N GLY A 6 8.12 0.16 -6.56
CA GLY A 6 7.89 1.57 -6.82
C GLY A 6 8.42 2.48 -5.72
N VAL A 7 8.03 3.74 -5.80
CA VAL A 7 8.34 4.79 -4.82
C VAL A 7 7.04 5.47 -4.42
N ALA A 8 6.79 5.58 -3.12
CA ALA A 8 5.64 6.30 -2.58
C ALA A 8 5.82 7.82 -2.69
N LEU A 9 4.72 8.57 -2.59
CA LEU A 9 4.76 10.05 -2.54
C LEU A 9 5.57 10.59 -1.35
N THR A 10 5.75 9.79 -0.30
CA THR A 10 6.61 10.11 0.85
C THR A 10 8.10 10.00 0.55
N GLY A 11 8.49 9.44 -0.59
CA GLY A 11 9.87 9.13 -0.97
C GLY A 11 10.34 7.75 -0.48
N ALA A 12 9.58 7.06 0.37
CA ALA A 12 9.92 5.72 0.80
C ALA A 12 9.63 4.68 -0.29
N GLN A 13 10.35 3.57 -0.27
CA GLN A 13 10.18 2.50 -1.24
C GLN A 13 8.85 1.76 -1.01
N LEU A 14 8.22 1.37 -2.10
CA LEU A 14 7.11 0.42 -2.13
C LEU A 14 7.68 -0.94 -2.52
N PHE A 15 7.54 -1.92 -1.65
CA PHE A 15 7.94 -3.30 -1.91
C PHE A 15 6.72 -4.11 -2.38
N ASN A 16 6.95 -5.27 -2.98
CA ASN A 16 5.88 -6.20 -3.24
C ASN A 16 5.30 -6.76 -1.93
N GLY A 17 4.17 -7.43 -2.00
CA GLY A 17 3.48 -7.99 -0.84
C GLY A 17 4.15 -9.21 -0.19
N LEU A 18 5.37 -9.57 -0.60
CA LEU A 18 6.09 -10.73 -0.08
C LEU A 18 7.19 -10.33 0.89
N SER A 19 7.31 -11.07 1.97
CA SER A 19 8.44 -11.01 2.90
C SER A 19 9.72 -11.57 2.27
N GLY A 20 10.84 -11.42 2.96
CA GLY A 20 12.10 -12.07 2.57
C GLY A 20 12.03 -13.60 2.50
N GLU A 21 11.03 -14.21 3.12
CA GLU A 21 10.77 -15.65 3.14
C GLU A 21 9.66 -16.09 2.15
N PHE A 22 9.26 -15.21 1.25
CA PHE A 22 8.21 -15.43 0.25
C PHE A 22 6.84 -15.74 0.84
N THR A 23 6.56 -15.25 2.05
CA THR A 23 5.25 -15.29 2.68
C THR A 23 4.57 -13.92 2.55
N ASP A 24 3.30 -13.81 2.90
CA ASP A 24 2.59 -12.54 2.98
C ASP A 24 3.30 -11.61 3.99
N ALA A 25 3.89 -10.53 3.49
CA ALA A 25 4.72 -9.63 4.30
C ALA A 25 3.90 -8.95 5.40
N VAL A 26 2.68 -8.49 5.08
CA VAL A 26 1.84 -7.76 6.05
C VAL A 26 1.44 -8.67 7.21
N GLU A 27 1.12 -9.92 6.95
CA GLU A 27 0.76 -10.88 7.98
C GLU A 27 1.98 -11.41 8.74
N PHE A 28 3.07 -11.72 8.04
CA PHE A 28 4.26 -12.30 8.64
C PHE A 28 5.07 -11.29 9.46
N GLU A 29 5.16 -10.06 8.98
CA GLU A 29 6.02 -9.02 9.57
C GLU A 29 5.25 -8.01 10.43
N LYS A 30 3.95 -8.21 10.68
CA LYS A 30 3.09 -7.25 11.38
C LYS A 30 3.59 -6.80 12.76
N CYS A 31 4.31 -7.63 13.47
CA CYS A 31 4.89 -7.27 14.77
C CYS A 31 6.02 -6.23 14.67
N THR A 32 6.60 -6.04 13.47
CA THR A 32 7.65 -5.05 13.20
C THR A 32 7.10 -3.77 12.60
N LEU A 33 5.86 -3.79 12.11
CA LEU A 33 5.20 -2.63 11.51
C LEU A 33 4.94 -1.54 12.56
N ASP A 34 5.01 -0.30 12.13
CA ASP A 34 4.44 0.84 12.86
C ASP A 34 2.98 1.09 12.44
N GLN A 35 2.37 2.14 12.97
CA GLN A 35 0.99 2.52 12.61
C GLN A 35 0.83 3.04 11.18
N CYS A 36 1.95 3.36 10.52
CA CYS A 36 1.98 3.66 9.09
C CYS A 36 2.07 2.40 8.23
N LEU A 37 2.01 1.21 8.82
CA LEU A 37 2.16 -0.09 8.15
C LEU A 37 3.51 -0.20 7.42
N THR A 38 4.55 0.33 8.03
CA THR A 38 5.92 0.40 7.51
C THR A 38 6.90 -0.12 8.52
N HIS A 39 8.05 -0.53 8.03
CA HIS A 39 9.18 -0.93 8.86
C HIS A 39 10.50 -0.78 8.09
N PRO A 40 11.66 -0.76 8.77
CA PRO A 40 12.94 -0.77 8.10
C PRO A 40 13.36 -2.20 7.70
N THR A 41 14.11 -2.31 6.60
CA THR A 41 14.91 -3.51 6.34
C THR A 41 16.01 -3.65 7.40
N PRO A 42 16.71 -4.80 7.49
CA PRO A 42 17.90 -4.94 8.34
C PRO A 42 19.00 -3.91 8.06
N TYR A 43 18.98 -3.28 6.89
CA TYR A 43 19.93 -2.24 6.47
C TYR A 43 19.43 -0.81 6.71
N GLY A 44 18.23 -0.65 7.31
CA GLY A 44 17.68 0.66 7.66
C GLY A 44 16.81 1.30 6.57
N GLU A 45 16.52 0.62 5.49
CA GLU A 45 15.64 1.13 4.42
C GLU A 45 14.17 1.02 4.84
N TYR A 46 13.54 2.16 5.11
CA TYR A 46 12.14 2.26 5.50
C TYR A 46 11.24 2.08 4.28
N HIS A 47 10.28 1.15 4.33
CA HIS A 47 9.47 0.77 3.19
C HIS A 47 8.06 0.33 3.55
N TYR A 48 7.18 0.27 2.55
CA TYR A 48 5.80 -0.20 2.62
C TYR A 48 5.65 -1.52 1.88
N HIS A 49 4.83 -2.44 2.41
CA HIS A 49 4.35 -3.64 1.69
C HIS A 49 2.88 -3.51 1.25
N SER A 50 2.18 -2.51 1.77
CA SER A 50 0.77 -2.24 1.47
C SER A 50 0.53 -0.74 1.32
N TRP A 51 -0.69 -0.37 0.96
CA TRP A 51 -1.15 1.01 1.16
C TRP A 51 -1.02 1.41 2.63
N SER A 52 -0.75 2.68 2.86
CA SER A 52 -0.58 3.23 4.20
C SER A 52 -1.40 4.49 4.38
N PRO A 53 -2.05 4.68 5.55
CA PRO A 53 -2.77 5.90 5.88
C PRO A 53 -1.85 7.12 5.98
N CYS A 54 -0.54 6.91 6.04
CA CYS A 54 0.45 7.97 6.16
C CYS A 54 0.91 8.55 4.82
N ILE A 55 0.65 7.88 3.69
CA ILE A 55 1.11 8.35 2.37
C ILE A 55 0.41 9.64 1.99
N ASN A 56 -0.91 9.70 2.13
CA ASN A 56 -1.74 10.86 1.77
C ASN A 56 -2.26 11.60 3.01
N ARG A 57 -1.51 11.56 4.09
CA ARG A 57 -1.92 12.17 5.35
C ARG A 57 -1.89 13.68 5.28
N SER A 58 -3.03 14.31 5.55
CA SER A 58 -3.18 15.78 5.59
C SER A 58 -2.70 16.41 6.90
N SER A 59 -2.63 15.65 8.00
CA SER A 59 -2.21 16.18 9.30
C SER A 59 -0.87 15.59 9.75
N LYS A 60 0.01 16.46 10.13
CA LYS A 60 1.28 16.13 10.77
C LYS A 60 1.03 15.83 12.24
N THR A 61 1.71 14.84 12.85
CA THR A 61 2.13 15.17 14.21
C THR A 61 2.30 14.12 15.25
N THR A 62 2.14 12.87 14.99
CA THR A 62 2.60 11.92 16.01
C THR A 62 3.60 10.97 15.39
N THR A 63 4.68 10.71 16.11
CA THR A 63 5.52 9.55 15.82
C THR A 63 4.61 8.33 15.83
N PRO A 64 4.54 7.56 14.76
CA PRO A 64 3.70 6.38 14.72
C PRO A 64 4.04 5.44 15.88
N GLY A 65 3.03 4.94 16.57
CA GLY A 65 3.19 3.83 17.49
C GLY A 65 3.55 2.54 16.75
N LYS A 66 3.86 1.50 17.48
CA LYS A 66 4.16 0.19 16.90
C LYS A 66 2.89 -0.63 16.79
N CYS A 67 2.70 -1.31 15.68
CA CYS A 67 1.56 -2.21 15.45
C CYS A 67 1.45 -3.28 16.56
N LYS A 68 2.59 -3.82 17.02
CA LYS A 68 2.64 -4.84 18.08
C LYS A 68 2.04 -4.39 19.43
N ASP A 69 1.92 -3.08 19.65
CA ASP A 69 1.38 -2.51 20.89
C ASP A 69 -0.13 -2.20 20.77
N ASP A 70 -0.74 -2.54 19.62
CA ASP A 70 -2.16 -2.35 19.31
C ASP A 70 -2.79 -3.66 18.80
N GLU A 71 -3.75 -4.18 19.55
CA GLU A 71 -4.41 -5.46 19.26
C GLU A 71 -5.15 -5.43 17.91
N SER A 72 -5.78 -4.31 17.57
CA SER A 72 -6.49 -4.15 16.30
C SER A 72 -5.52 -4.18 15.11
N CYS A 73 -4.36 -3.55 15.26
CA CYS A 73 -3.31 -3.59 14.26
C CYS A 73 -2.75 -5.01 14.09
N MET A 74 -2.47 -5.70 15.19
CA MET A 74 -1.99 -7.08 15.15
C MET A 74 -3.01 -8.06 14.56
N LYS A 75 -4.30 -7.77 14.68
CA LYS A 75 -5.36 -8.58 14.10
C LYS A 75 -5.46 -8.43 12.58
N ASN A 76 -5.48 -7.19 12.08
CA ASN A 76 -5.53 -6.86 10.66
C ASN A 76 -4.91 -5.48 10.41
N PRO A 77 -3.63 -5.41 10.04
CA PRO A 77 -2.92 -4.13 9.89
C PRO A 77 -3.56 -3.21 8.85
N VAL A 78 -3.99 -3.73 7.71
CA VAL A 78 -4.56 -2.92 6.63
C VAL A 78 -5.91 -2.31 7.04
N GLU A 79 -6.77 -3.10 7.66
CA GLU A 79 -8.06 -2.60 8.16
C GLU A 79 -7.86 -1.59 9.29
N TYR A 80 -6.92 -1.84 10.20
CA TYR A 80 -6.53 -0.90 11.23
C TYR A 80 -6.12 0.44 10.62
N GLY A 81 -5.21 0.44 9.64
CA GLY A 81 -4.76 1.65 8.95
C GLY A 81 -5.90 2.43 8.31
N ARG A 82 -6.86 1.74 7.69
CA ARG A 82 -8.06 2.36 7.12
C ARG A 82 -8.94 3.03 8.19
N ASN A 83 -9.07 2.40 9.35
CA ASN A 83 -9.94 2.86 10.43
C ASN A 83 -9.33 4.01 11.26
N LEU A 84 -8.05 4.35 11.05
CA LEU A 84 -7.42 5.50 11.71
C LEU A 84 -8.02 6.86 11.30
N GLY A 85 -8.75 6.92 10.19
CA GLY A 85 -9.36 8.15 9.71
C GLY A 85 -8.36 9.24 9.28
N TRP A 86 -7.12 8.86 9.04
CA TRP A 86 -6.06 9.79 8.61
C TRP A 86 -6.09 10.10 7.13
N THR A 87 -6.75 9.27 6.37
CA THR A 87 -6.87 9.43 4.92
C THR A 87 -8.23 10.02 4.59
N ASP A 88 -8.22 11.07 3.80
CA ASP A 88 -9.44 11.63 3.23
C ASP A 88 -9.96 10.71 2.13
N THR A 89 -10.98 9.93 2.44
CA THR A 89 -11.61 9.00 1.48
C THR A 89 -12.41 9.74 0.40
N SER A 90 -12.70 11.04 0.57
CA SER A 90 -13.37 11.87 -0.44
C SER A 90 -12.48 12.10 -1.67
N ASN A 91 -11.17 11.93 -1.54
CA ASN A 91 -10.18 11.99 -2.61
C ASN A 91 -9.84 10.60 -3.17
N TRP A 92 -10.74 9.62 -3.03
CA TRP A 92 -10.64 8.24 -3.52
C TRP A 92 -9.21 7.64 -3.48
N GLY A 93 -8.63 7.76 -2.32
CA GLY A 93 -7.33 7.18 -2.04
C GLY A 93 -6.15 7.85 -2.75
N GLY A 94 -6.39 8.77 -3.66
CA GLY A 94 -5.35 9.55 -4.31
C GLY A 94 -4.25 8.72 -4.97
N ILE A 95 -3.18 9.39 -5.36
CA ILE A 95 -1.96 8.75 -5.84
C ILE A 95 -1.15 8.29 -4.63
N VAL A 96 -0.76 7.03 -4.60
CA VAL A 96 0.10 6.43 -3.57
C VAL A 96 1.57 6.57 -3.96
N GLY A 97 1.87 6.40 -5.24
CA GLY A 97 3.22 6.45 -5.73
C GLY A 97 3.33 6.15 -7.22
N VAL A 98 4.55 5.86 -7.65
CA VAL A 98 4.88 5.49 -9.03
C VAL A 98 5.57 4.14 -9.02
N ALA A 99 5.09 3.22 -9.83
CA ALA A 99 5.70 1.91 -10.04
C ALA A 99 6.97 2.01 -10.89
N LYS A 100 7.84 1.01 -10.80
CA LYS A 100 9.11 0.98 -11.56
C LYS A 100 8.93 0.92 -13.07
N ASP A 101 7.79 0.44 -13.54
CA ASP A 101 7.43 0.42 -14.96
C ASP A 101 6.82 1.74 -15.46
N GLY A 102 6.73 2.75 -14.59
CA GLY A 102 6.25 4.09 -14.92
C GLY A 102 4.77 4.33 -14.66
N HIS A 103 3.99 3.29 -14.35
CA HIS A 103 2.57 3.44 -14.06
C HIS A 103 2.32 4.05 -12.67
N ILE A 104 1.22 4.79 -12.55
CA ILE A 104 0.76 5.34 -11.28
C ILE A 104 0.17 4.22 -10.42
N ILE A 105 0.43 4.29 -9.12
CA ILE A 105 -0.20 3.45 -8.10
C ILE A 105 -1.21 4.30 -7.35
N TYR A 106 -2.46 3.89 -7.39
CA TYR A 106 -3.58 4.55 -6.73
C TYR A 106 -3.92 3.90 -5.39
N GLY A 107 -4.64 4.64 -4.54
CA GLY A 107 -5.12 4.18 -3.24
C GLY A 107 -6.22 3.11 -3.35
N PRO A 108 -6.70 2.63 -2.18
CA PRO A 108 -7.58 1.47 -2.12
C PRO A 108 -9.07 1.78 -2.42
N TYR A 109 -9.41 3.03 -2.68
CA TYR A 109 -10.80 3.45 -2.91
C TYR A 109 -11.00 3.91 -4.36
N ASN A 110 -12.13 3.55 -4.95
CA ASN A 110 -12.58 4.03 -6.25
C ASN A 110 -13.19 5.46 -6.17
N GLU A 111 -13.62 5.98 -7.29
CA GLU A 111 -14.22 7.31 -7.40
C GLU A 111 -15.52 7.50 -6.58
N ASN A 112 -16.14 6.42 -6.13
CA ASN A 112 -17.32 6.44 -5.27
C ASN A 112 -16.98 6.32 -3.78
N GLY A 113 -15.69 6.22 -3.42
CA GLY A 113 -15.23 5.99 -2.05
C GLY A 113 -15.38 4.54 -1.59
N GLU A 114 -15.58 3.60 -2.51
CA GLU A 114 -15.69 2.17 -2.24
C GLU A 114 -14.34 1.49 -2.46
N LEU A 115 -14.08 0.41 -1.75
CA LEU A 115 -12.89 -0.41 -1.99
C LEU A 115 -12.95 -1.06 -3.36
N TRP A 116 -11.79 -1.16 -4.02
CA TRP A 116 -11.67 -1.95 -5.23
C TRP A 116 -12.02 -3.41 -4.95
N SER A 117 -12.91 -3.98 -5.76
CA SER A 117 -13.28 -5.39 -5.73
C SER A 117 -12.36 -6.22 -6.65
N CYS A 118 -12.39 -7.53 -6.51
CA CYS A 118 -11.61 -8.43 -7.37
C CYS A 118 -11.98 -8.32 -8.87
N ASP A 119 -13.16 -7.79 -9.18
CA ASP A 119 -13.61 -7.60 -10.58
C ASP A 119 -13.11 -6.27 -11.16
N ASP A 120 -12.56 -5.38 -10.35
CA ASP A 120 -12.14 -4.05 -10.75
C ASP A 120 -10.69 -3.99 -11.27
N HIS A 121 -9.90 -5.01 -11.01
CA HIS A 121 -8.48 -5.06 -11.35
C HIS A 121 -8.04 -6.46 -11.80
N ASP A 122 -6.94 -6.52 -12.50
CA ASP A 122 -6.32 -7.77 -12.96
C ASP A 122 -5.46 -8.44 -11.87
N ILE A 123 -4.81 -9.55 -12.20
CA ILE A 123 -3.95 -10.32 -11.30
C ILE A 123 -2.73 -9.52 -10.81
N CYS A 124 -2.34 -8.47 -11.53
CA CYS A 124 -1.23 -7.59 -11.15
C CYS A 124 -1.67 -6.44 -10.23
N ASN A 125 -2.95 -6.37 -9.85
CA ASN A 125 -3.61 -5.21 -9.25
C ASN A 125 -3.68 -4.01 -10.19
N GLY A 126 -3.62 -4.23 -11.50
CA GLY A 126 -3.70 -3.20 -12.50
C GLY A 126 -5.08 -3.10 -13.16
N ARG A 127 -5.36 -1.97 -13.78
CA ARG A 127 -6.59 -1.75 -14.54
C ARG A 127 -6.41 -0.68 -15.59
N PHE A 128 -7.24 -0.74 -16.62
CA PHE A 128 -7.44 0.39 -17.51
C PHE A 128 -8.50 1.34 -16.94
N PHE A 129 -8.18 2.62 -16.90
CA PHE A 129 -9.11 3.69 -16.54
C PHE A 129 -9.93 4.15 -17.74
N LYS A 130 -10.96 4.98 -17.47
CA LYS A 130 -11.88 5.48 -18.53
C LYS A 130 -11.20 6.30 -19.62
N ASP A 131 -10.07 6.92 -19.30
CA ASP A 131 -9.25 7.69 -20.23
C ASP A 131 -8.29 6.84 -21.08
N GLY A 132 -8.29 5.53 -20.87
CA GLY A 132 -7.43 4.56 -21.56
C GLY A 132 -6.06 4.37 -20.92
N SER A 133 -5.72 5.12 -19.88
CA SER A 133 -4.47 4.90 -19.13
C SER A 133 -4.53 3.60 -18.34
N TYR A 134 -3.37 2.96 -18.14
CA TYR A 134 -3.23 1.84 -17.22
C TYR A 134 -2.54 2.30 -15.95
N GLY A 135 -2.92 1.74 -14.83
CA GLY A 135 -2.30 1.99 -13.53
C GLY A 135 -2.66 0.91 -12.53
N TYR A 136 -1.95 0.88 -11.43
CA TYR A 136 -2.20 -0.07 -10.34
C TYR A 136 -3.12 0.54 -9.30
N VAL A 137 -3.88 -0.30 -8.62
CA VAL A 137 -4.72 0.08 -7.48
C VAL A 137 -4.28 -0.71 -6.25
N SER A 138 -4.27 -0.05 -5.10
CA SER A 138 -3.99 -0.74 -3.85
C SER A 138 -5.18 -1.59 -3.43
N THR A 139 -4.93 -2.75 -2.86
CA THR A 139 -5.96 -3.66 -2.35
C THR A 139 -5.80 -3.90 -0.86
N THR A 140 -6.85 -4.41 -0.22
CA THR A 140 -6.81 -4.75 1.21
C THR A 140 -6.28 -6.15 1.48
N THR A 141 -6.05 -6.90 0.43
CA THR A 141 -5.52 -8.27 0.46
C THR A 141 -4.27 -8.37 -0.39
N HIS A 142 -3.46 -9.42 -0.16
CA HIS A 142 -2.31 -9.70 -1.00
C HIS A 142 -2.69 -9.72 -2.50
N PRO A 143 -1.89 -9.11 -3.41
CA PRO A 143 -0.55 -8.57 -3.24
C PRO A 143 -0.46 -7.10 -2.76
N TYR A 144 -1.54 -6.50 -2.29
CA TYR A 144 -1.69 -5.16 -1.71
C TYR A 144 -1.35 -4.00 -2.66
N LEU A 145 -0.26 -4.08 -3.41
CA LEU A 145 0.22 -3.05 -4.34
C LEU A 145 0.40 -3.66 -5.74
N VAL A 146 1.61 -3.71 -6.24
CA VAL A 146 1.92 -4.25 -7.57
C VAL A 146 2.27 -5.73 -7.46
N GLY A 147 1.44 -6.61 -8.00
CA GLY A 147 1.66 -8.07 -8.01
C GLY A 147 2.57 -8.54 -9.13
N CYS A 148 2.51 -7.89 -10.28
CA CYS A 148 3.34 -8.13 -11.45
C CYS A 148 3.29 -6.90 -12.38
N TRP A 149 4.11 -6.90 -13.43
CA TRP A 149 4.12 -5.78 -14.38
C TRP A 149 2.98 -5.91 -15.39
N GLY A 150 2.26 -4.81 -15.58
CA GLY A 150 1.24 -4.67 -16.59
C GLY A 150 1.80 -4.43 -18.00
N PRO A 151 0.94 -4.00 -18.94
CA PRO A 151 1.37 -3.61 -20.27
C PRO A 151 2.36 -2.43 -20.16
N GLY A 152 3.31 -2.35 -21.09
CA GLY A 152 4.23 -1.22 -21.13
C GLY A 152 3.50 0.12 -21.30
N PRO A 153 4.10 1.22 -20.86
CA PRO A 153 3.54 2.56 -21.02
C PRO A 153 3.53 3.02 -22.47
#